data_f97aacd4d2d9e81baf72b33240859fec
#
_entry.id   f97aacd4d2d9e81baf72b33240859fec
#
_cell.length_a   1.000
_cell.length_b   1.000
_cell.length_c   1.000
_cell.angle_alpha   90.00
_cell.angle_beta   90.00
_cell.angle_gamma   90.00
#
_symmetry.space_group_name_H-M   'P 1'
#
loop_
_entity.id
_entity.type
_entity.pdbx_description
1 polymer ?
#
loop_
_entity_poly.entity_id
_entity_poly.type
_entity_poly.pdbx_seq_one_letter_code
_entity_poly.pdbx_strand_id
1 'polypeptide(L)'
;NAEHPFIATEIPLDDKRVIELFHGTEVLGIKPEDIDGCKIGSLGIPEFGTDFVIQMVQDTKPQTLSDLIRISGLSHGTNVWLGNAQELVKSGTATISTAICTRDDIMIYLINQGVESALAFTIMESVRKGKGLKPEWEEAMKAQNVPDWYIWSCKKISYMFPKAHAAAYVMMAWRIAWYKVYHPLAYYAAYFSIRAKAFSYEDMCLGKERLDEKMSIIKNTPKHEVKNADLDLL
;
A
#
# COMPACT_ATOMS: atom_id res chain seq x y z
N ASN A 1 -21.59 -6.82 -23.56
CA ASN A 1 -21.64 -7.81 -24.62
C ASN A 1 -22.19 -9.10 -24.02
N ALA A 2 -23.42 -9.52 -24.41
CA ALA A 2 -24.07 -10.68 -23.79
C ALA A 2 -23.39 -12.02 -24.11
N GLU A 3 -22.55 -12.05 -25.15
CA GLU A 3 -21.87 -13.27 -25.62
C GLU A 3 -20.55 -13.55 -24.88
N HIS A 4 -19.95 -12.52 -24.24
CA HIS A 4 -18.72 -12.66 -23.44
C HIS A 4 -18.84 -11.81 -22.18
N PRO A 5 -19.47 -12.33 -21.12
CA PRO A 5 -19.55 -11.60 -19.86
C PRO A 5 -18.14 -11.35 -19.32
N PHE A 6 -17.86 -10.10 -18.95
CA PHE A 6 -16.61 -9.76 -18.30
C PHE A 6 -16.53 -10.40 -16.90
N ILE A 7 -15.46 -11.15 -16.64
CA ILE A 7 -15.22 -11.81 -15.36
C ILE A 7 -14.04 -11.15 -14.67
N ALA A 8 -14.29 -10.41 -13.58
CA ALA A 8 -13.26 -9.65 -12.87
C ALA A 8 -12.11 -10.53 -12.34
N THR A 9 -12.37 -11.80 -12.07
CA THR A 9 -11.34 -12.75 -11.60
C THR A 9 -10.38 -13.21 -12.69
N GLU A 10 -10.68 -12.92 -13.97
CA GLU A 10 -9.80 -13.22 -15.11
C GLU A 10 -8.81 -12.09 -15.42
N ILE A 11 -8.87 -10.96 -14.70
CA ILE A 11 -7.90 -9.88 -14.84
C ILE A 11 -6.51 -10.42 -14.48
N PRO A 12 -5.50 -10.27 -15.38
CA PRO A 12 -4.14 -10.72 -15.11
C PRO A 12 -3.55 -10.01 -13.89
N LEU A 13 -2.89 -10.75 -13.01
CA LEU A 13 -2.25 -10.21 -11.79
C LEU A 13 -0.77 -9.85 -12.01
N ASP A 14 -0.30 -9.88 -13.25
CA ASP A 14 1.07 -9.58 -13.69
C ASP A 14 1.12 -8.54 -14.83
N ASP A 15 0.03 -7.80 -15.04
CA ASP A 15 -0.08 -6.78 -16.07
C ASP A 15 0.91 -5.63 -15.85
N LYS A 16 1.78 -5.39 -16.83
CA LYS A 16 2.86 -4.38 -16.75
C LYS A 16 2.31 -2.96 -16.67
N ARG A 17 1.23 -2.65 -17.37
CA ARG A 17 0.64 -1.31 -17.34
C ARG A 17 -0.02 -1.02 -16.00
N VAL A 18 -0.54 -2.04 -15.32
CA VAL A 18 -1.08 -1.88 -13.97
C VAL A 18 0.02 -1.60 -12.96
N ILE A 19 1.18 -2.28 -13.04
CA ILE A 19 2.29 -1.97 -12.13
C ILE A 19 2.91 -0.59 -12.42
N GLU A 20 2.93 -0.14 -13.66
CA GLU A 20 3.40 1.20 -14.04
C GLU A 20 2.57 2.32 -13.38
N LEU A 21 1.29 2.06 -13.06
CA LEU A 21 0.45 3.00 -12.29
C LEU A 21 1.05 3.35 -10.92
N PHE A 22 1.81 2.44 -10.33
CA PHE A 22 2.49 2.64 -9.05
C PHE A 22 3.90 3.25 -9.18
N HIS A 23 4.37 3.51 -10.41
CA HIS A 23 5.67 4.13 -10.68
C HIS A 23 5.54 5.57 -11.15
N GLY A 24 4.46 5.88 -11.88
CA GLY A 24 4.27 7.18 -12.51
C GLY A 24 2.82 7.45 -12.88
N THR A 25 2.61 8.51 -13.63
CA THR A 25 1.30 8.95 -14.13
C THR A 25 1.14 8.74 -15.63
N GLU A 26 2.21 8.38 -16.31
CA GLU A 26 2.32 8.28 -17.78
C GLU A 26 1.35 7.25 -18.36
N VAL A 27 1.11 6.15 -17.63
CA VAL A 27 0.16 5.10 -18.04
C VAL A 27 -1.28 5.62 -18.14
N LEU A 28 -1.59 6.71 -17.42
CA LEU A 28 -2.89 7.41 -17.46
C LEU A 28 -2.91 8.54 -18.51
N GLY A 29 -1.78 8.85 -19.14
CA GLY A 29 -1.65 9.94 -20.09
C GLY A 29 -1.74 11.34 -19.46
N ILE A 30 -1.45 11.47 -18.16
CA ILE A 30 -1.46 12.72 -17.40
C ILE A 30 -0.10 13.01 -16.79
N LYS A 31 0.11 14.25 -16.38
CA LYS A 31 1.32 14.70 -15.69
C LYS A 31 1.04 14.87 -14.18
N PRO A 32 2.07 14.81 -13.33
CA PRO A 32 1.93 15.10 -11.90
C PRO A 32 1.25 16.45 -11.60
N GLU A 33 1.51 17.47 -12.42
CA GLU A 33 0.93 18.81 -12.28
C GLU A 33 -0.59 18.83 -12.49
N ASP A 34 -1.13 17.85 -13.22
CA ASP A 34 -2.58 17.72 -13.44
C ASP A 34 -3.32 17.17 -12.22
N ILE A 35 -2.58 16.57 -11.28
CA ILE A 35 -3.10 15.94 -10.07
C ILE A 35 -2.35 16.41 -8.80
N ASP A 36 -2.18 17.71 -8.68
CA ASP A 36 -1.59 18.38 -7.52
C ASP A 36 -0.17 17.91 -7.15
N GLY A 37 0.62 17.55 -8.14
CA GLY A 37 2.00 17.11 -7.97
C GLY A 37 2.17 15.65 -7.51
N CYS A 38 1.10 14.87 -7.44
CA CYS A 38 1.19 13.46 -7.13
C CYS A 38 1.97 12.72 -8.22
N LYS A 39 3.06 12.05 -7.84
CA LYS A 39 4.02 11.46 -8.78
C LYS A 39 3.63 10.09 -9.31
N ILE A 40 2.59 9.46 -8.76
CA ILE A 40 2.14 8.13 -9.16
C ILE A 40 0.62 8.12 -9.38
N GLY A 41 0.14 7.17 -10.17
CA GLY A 41 -1.25 7.09 -10.58
C GLY A 41 -2.22 6.42 -9.59
N SER A 42 -1.79 6.15 -8.34
CA SER A 42 -2.55 5.34 -7.39
C SER A 42 -3.65 6.08 -6.62
N LEU A 43 -3.84 7.38 -6.85
CA LEU A 43 -4.97 8.14 -6.25
C LEU A 43 -6.30 7.45 -6.55
N GLY A 44 -7.14 7.33 -5.53
CA GLY A 44 -8.45 6.67 -5.62
C GLY A 44 -8.39 5.14 -5.69
N ILE A 45 -7.20 4.52 -5.70
CA ILE A 45 -7.06 3.06 -5.59
C ILE A 45 -7.12 2.67 -4.11
N PRO A 46 -8.02 1.76 -3.71
CA PRO A 46 -8.07 1.25 -2.34
C PRO A 46 -6.70 0.75 -1.88
N GLU A 47 -6.38 0.94 -0.62
CA GLU A 47 -5.09 0.58 0.03
C GLU A 47 -3.89 1.46 -0.38
N PHE A 48 -3.88 2.11 -1.56
CA PHE A 48 -2.71 2.79 -2.14
C PHE A 48 -2.93 4.28 -2.44
N GLY A 49 -4.05 4.86 -2.04
CA GLY A 49 -4.42 6.25 -2.38
C GLY A 49 -4.17 7.28 -1.28
N THR A 50 -3.64 6.91 -0.12
CA THR A 50 -3.29 7.84 0.96
C THR A 50 -1.86 8.35 0.82
N ASP A 51 -1.57 9.58 1.26
CA ASP A 51 -0.22 10.19 1.19
C ASP A 51 0.85 9.29 1.81
N PHE A 52 0.53 8.68 2.95
CA PHE A 52 1.44 7.77 3.65
C PHE A 52 1.84 6.56 2.79
N VAL A 53 0.87 5.93 2.12
CA VAL A 53 1.14 4.76 1.28
C VAL A 53 1.75 5.18 -0.07
N ILE A 54 1.33 6.29 -0.65
CA ILE A 54 1.95 6.88 -1.85
C ILE A 54 3.45 7.09 -1.62
N GLN A 55 3.83 7.69 -0.49
CA GLN A 55 5.23 7.88 -0.15
C GLN A 55 5.96 6.53 0.01
N MET A 56 5.34 5.56 0.64
CA MET A 56 5.91 4.21 0.81
C MET A 56 6.13 3.52 -0.55
N VAL A 57 5.18 3.63 -1.48
CA VAL A 57 5.30 3.11 -2.85
C VAL A 57 6.47 3.78 -3.57
N GLN A 58 6.63 5.10 -3.46
CA GLN A 58 7.75 5.84 -4.06
C GLN A 58 9.11 5.42 -3.45
N ASP A 59 9.17 5.21 -2.15
CA ASP A 59 10.39 4.79 -1.45
C ASP A 59 10.79 3.34 -1.82
N THR A 60 9.83 2.45 -2.05
CA THR A 60 10.06 1.01 -2.26
C THR A 60 10.08 0.57 -3.72
N LYS A 61 9.46 1.32 -4.61
CA LYS A 61 9.39 1.07 -6.08
C LYS A 61 8.97 -0.36 -6.41
N PRO A 62 7.75 -0.79 -6.04
CA PRO A 62 7.28 -2.16 -6.22
C PRO A 62 7.28 -2.56 -7.70
N GLN A 63 7.67 -3.81 -8.00
CA GLN A 63 7.74 -4.34 -9.35
C GLN A 63 6.67 -5.40 -9.63
N THR A 64 6.05 -5.93 -8.57
CA THR A 64 5.14 -7.07 -8.64
C THR A 64 3.95 -6.91 -7.71
N LEU A 65 2.91 -7.70 -7.94
CA LEU A 65 1.79 -7.85 -7.00
C LEU A 65 2.29 -8.25 -5.59
N SER A 66 3.30 -9.11 -5.53
CA SER A 66 3.90 -9.54 -4.26
C SER A 66 4.48 -8.38 -3.47
N ASP A 67 5.13 -7.42 -4.16
CA ASP A 67 5.66 -6.21 -3.50
C ASP A 67 4.53 -5.33 -2.99
N LEU A 68 3.44 -5.19 -3.73
CA LEU A 68 2.25 -4.45 -3.27
C LEU A 68 1.60 -5.09 -2.04
N ILE A 69 1.57 -6.43 -1.97
CA ILE A 69 1.09 -7.16 -0.78
C ILE A 69 1.98 -6.86 0.42
N ARG A 70 3.30 -6.80 0.24
CA ARG A 70 4.26 -6.43 1.27
C ARG A 70 4.05 -5.00 1.75
N ILE A 71 3.85 -4.04 0.83
CA ILE A 71 3.54 -2.64 1.16
C ILE A 71 2.24 -2.55 1.99
N SER A 72 1.21 -3.29 1.62
CA SER A 72 -0.02 -3.36 2.40
C SER A 72 0.24 -3.87 3.83
N GLY A 73 1.05 -4.91 3.99
CA GLY A 73 1.49 -5.39 5.30
C GLY A 73 2.21 -4.33 6.13
N LEU A 74 3.15 -3.61 5.50
CA LEU A 74 3.91 -2.52 6.13
C LEU A 74 3.01 -1.35 6.57
N SER A 75 2.00 -1.01 5.77
CA SER A 75 1.12 0.14 6.03
C SER A 75 0.09 -0.11 7.13
N HIS A 76 -0.33 -1.35 7.33
CA HIS A 76 -1.36 -1.73 8.32
C HIS A 76 -0.77 -2.19 9.66
N GLY A 77 0.53 -2.45 9.74
CA GLY A 77 1.20 -2.76 10.99
C GLY A 77 1.53 -1.52 11.82
N THR A 78 1.80 -1.72 13.10
CA THR A 78 2.27 -0.66 13.99
C THR A 78 3.75 -0.85 14.26
N ASN A 79 4.57 0.19 14.00
CA ASN A 79 6.04 0.16 14.10
C ASN A 79 6.69 -0.90 13.20
N VAL A 80 6.08 -1.15 12.04
CA VAL A 80 6.61 -2.06 11.02
C VAL A 80 7.36 -1.28 9.94
N TRP A 81 6.82 -0.15 9.48
CA TRP A 81 7.46 0.71 8.47
C TRP A 81 8.27 1.83 9.08
N LEU A 82 7.64 2.83 9.71
CA LEU A 82 8.34 3.99 10.26
C LEU A 82 9.27 3.58 11.41
N GLY A 83 10.52 4.06 11.34
CA GLY A 83 11.53 3.75 12.33
C GLY A 83 11.96 2.27 12.35
N ASN A 84 11.58 1.48 11.35
CA ASN A 84 11.87 0.05 11.22
C ASN A 84 12.24 -0.29 9.77
N ALA A 85 11.37 -0.95 9.00
CA ALA A 85 11.67 -1.37 7.62
C ALA A 85 12.08 -0.19 6.72
N GLN A 86 11.55 0.99 6.93
CA GLN A 86 11.96 2.20 6.21
C GLN A 86 13.45 2.51 6.36
N GLU A 87 13.98 2.41 7.58
CA GLU A 87 15.41 2.65 7.84
C GLU A 87 16.27 1.59 7.17
N LEU A 88 15.86 0.31 7.23
CA LEU A 88 16.56 -0.80 6.61
C LEU A 88 16.60 -0.70 5.08
N VAL A 89 15.49 -0.29 4.47
CA VAL A 89 15.41 -0.09 3.02
C VAL A 89 16.23 1.12 2.59
N LYS A 90 16.14 2.25 3.28
CA LYS A 90 16.91 3.45 2.97
C LYS A 90 18.42 3.28 3.13
N SER A 91 18.84 2.50 4.10
CA SER A 91 20.27 2.18 4.31
C SER A 91 20.80 1.10 3.37
N GLY A 92 19.93 0.43 2.59
CA GLY A 92 20.31 -0.73 1.77
C GLY A 92 20.60 -2.01 2.56
N THR A 93 20.31 -2.03 3.86
CA THR A 93 20.47 -3.23 4.72
C THR A 93 19.47 -4.32 4.35
N ALA A 94 18.26 -3.93 3.96
CA ALA A 94 17.21 -4.82 3.48
C ALA A 94 16.53 -4.24 2.24
N THR A 95 15.84 -5.10 1.50
CA THR A 95 14.92 -4.71 0.43
C THR A 95 13.48 -4.97 0.86
N ILE A 96 12.51 -4.51 0.08
CA ILE A 96 11.10 -4.85 0.32
C ILE A 96 10.88 -6.37 0.35
N SER A 97 11.68 -7.13 -0.41
CA SER A 97 11.57 -8.60 -0.47
C SER A 97 12.16 -9.31 0.75
N THR A 98 13.05 -8.67 1.49
CA THR A 98 13.74 -9.26 2.65
C THR A 98 13.32 -8.66 3.98
N ALA A 99 12.76 -7.45 3.98
CA ALA A 99 12.22 -6.80 5.18
C ALA A 99 10.99 -7.57 5.73
N ILE A 100 10.77 -7.43 7.03
CA ILE A 100 9.60 -7.98 7.70
C ILE A 100 8.38 -7.10 7.35
N CYS A 101 7.42 -7.63 6.61
CA CYS A 101 6.23 -6.92 6.16
C CYS A 101 4.95 -7.45 6.80
N THR A 102 4.83 -8.77 6.94
CA THR A 102 3.68 -9.47 7.52
C THR A 102 4.15 -10.45 8.60
N ARG A 103 3.22 -10.88 9.47
CA ARG A 103 3.55 -11.90 10.49
C ARG A 103 4.07 -13.21 9.90
N ASP A 104 3.52 -13.59 8.74
CA ASP A 104 3.89 -14.82 8.04
C ASP A 104 5.36 -14.80 7.59
N ASP A 105 5.90 -13.63 7.27
CA ASP A 105 7.31 -13.47 6.88
C ASP A 105 8.25 -13.92 7.99
N ILE A 106 7.93 -13.60 9.26
CA ILE A 106 8.75 -13.99 10.41
C ILE A 106 8.80 -15.52 10.53
N MET A 107 7.64 -16.16 10.52
CA MET A 107 7.57 -17.60 10.69
C MET A 107 8.32 -18.34 9.59
N ILE A 108 8.05 -17.99 8.32
CA ILE A 108 8.66 -18.63 7.17
C ILE A 108 10.17 -18.40 7.15
N TYR A 109 10.61 -17.17 7.41
CA TYR A 109 12.03 -16.85 7.44
C TYR A 109 12.79 -17.66 8.50
N LEU A 110 12.26 -17.71 9.72
CA LEU A 110 12.89 -18.44 10.82
C LEU A 110 12.97 -19.95 10.55
N ILE A 111 11.90 -20.54 9.99
CA ILE A 111 11.91 -21.96 9.59
C ILE A 111 12.98 -22.22 8.52
N ASN A 112 13.06 -21.35 7.51
CA ASN A 112 14.06 -21.46 6.44
C ASN A 112 15.51 -21.28 6.95
N GLN A 113 15.72 -20.55 8.04
CA GLN A 113 17.00 -20.43 8.71
C GLN A 113 17.32 -21.66 9.58
N GLY A 114 16.38 -22.56 9.80
CA GLY A 114 16.60 -23.78 10.61
C GLY A 114 16.09 -23.67 12.04
N VAL A 115 15.35 -22.61 12.39
CA VAL A 115 14.66 -22.55 13.67
C VAL A 115 13.53 -23.56 13.70
N GLU A 116 13.38 -24.28 14.80
CA GLU A 116 12.31 -25.27 14.98
C GLU A 116 10.92 -24.64 14.79
N SER A 117 10.02 -25.32 14.07
CA SER A 117 8.75 -24.74 13.57
C SER A 117 7.83 -24.23 14.69
N ALA A 118 7.73 -24.94 15.82
CA ALA A 118 6.91 -24.52 16.94
C ALA A 118 7.50 -23.30 17.64
N LEU A 119 8.84 -23.20 17.72
CA LEU A 119 9.52 -22.02 18.23
C LEU A 119 9.35 -20.84 17.28
N ALA A 120 9.50 -21.03 15.96
CA ALA A 120 9.28 -19.99 14.96
C ALA A 120 7.86 -19.43 15.02
N PHE A 121 6.85 -20.28 15.18
CA PHE A 121 5.46 -19.87 15.40
C PHE A 121 5.31 -19.07 16.70
N THR A 122 5.91 -19.52 17.78
CA THR A 122 5.85 -18.85 19.10
C THR A 122 6.48 -17.45 19.04
N ILE A 123 7.63 -17.33 18.38
CA ILE A 123 8.32 -16.05 18.15
C ILE A 123 7.42 -15.13 17.33
N MET A 124 6.90 -15.59 16.19
CA MET A 124 6.00 -14.84 15.34
C MET A 124 4.78 -14.33 16.13
N GLU A 125 4.13 -15.18 16.90
CA GLU A 125 2.97 -14.80 17.72
C GLU A 125 3.29 -13.76 18.80
N SER A 126 4.48 -13.82 19.39
CA SER A 126 4.94 -12.82 20.35
C SER A 126 5.18 -11.47 19.67
N VAL A 127 5.92 -11.48 18.56
CA VAL A 127 6.27 -10.26 17.81
C VAL A 127 5.03 -9.57 17.26
N ARG A 128 4.12 -10.31 16.61
CA ARG A 128 2.91 -9.71 16.04
C ARG A 128 1.97 -9.05 17.07
N LYS A 129 2.04 -9.47 18.32
CA LYS A 129 1.28 -8.93 19.45
C LYS A 129 2.03 -7.82 20.21
N GLY A 130 3.20 -7.44 19.74
CA GLY A 130 4.03 -6.40 20.36
C GLY A 130 4.66 -6.83 21.71
N LYS A 131 4.76 -8.12 21.97
CA LYS A 131 5.35 -8.64 23.22
C LYS A 131 6.89 -8.78 23.14
N GLY A 132 7.46 -8.51 21.96
CA GLY A 132 8.90 -8.57 21.73
C GLY A 132 9.48 -9.98 21.71
N LEU A 133 10.76 -10.07 21.99
CA LEU A 133 11.55 -11.31 22.01
C LEU A 133 12.06 -11.60 23.42
N LYS A 134 12.08 -12.86 23.82
CA LYS A 134 12.75 -13.33 25.03
C LYS A 134 14.25 -13.56 24.74
N PRO A 135 15.14 -13.43 25.73
CA PRO A 135 16.58 -13.65 25.55
C PRO A 135 16.90 -15.01 24.93
N GLU A 136 16.27 -16.08 25.41
CA GLU A 136 16.49 -17.44 24.90
C GLU A 136 16.08 -17.60 23.43
N TRP A 137 15.11 -16.83 22.95
CA TRP A 137 14.72 -16.82 21.55
C TRP A 137 15.71 -16.07 20.67
N GLU A 138 16.26 -14.96 21.16
CA GLU A 138 17.32 -14.23 20.45
C GLU A 138 18.56 -15.12 20.30
N GLU A 139 18.94 -15.88 21.34
CA GLU A 139 20.05 -16.85 21.28
C GLU A 139 19.77 -17.94 20.24
N ALA A 140 18.56 -18.51 20.23
CA ALA A 140 18.18 -19.53 19.24
C ALA A 140 18.19 -18.97 17.80
N MET A 141 17.74 -17.73 17.60
CA MET A 141 17.80 -17.07 16.30
C MET A 141 19.26 -16.84 15.85
N LYS A 142 20.12 -16.37 16.73
CA LYS A 142 21.56 -16.14 16.44
C LYS A 142 22.28 -17.45 16.13
N ALA A 143 21.96 -18.53 16.84
CA ALA A 143 22.51 -19.86 16.60
C ALA A 143 22.20 -20.38 15.19
N GLN A 144 21.11 -19.90 14.56
CA GLN A 144 20.71 -20.18 13.19
C GLN A 144 21.09 -19.08 12.20
N ASN A 145 22.08 -18.25 12.55
CA ASN A 145 22.59 -17.17 11.70
C ASN A 145 21.54 -16.12 11.29
N VAL A 146 20.50 -15.91 12.09
CA VAL A 146 19.58 -14.79 11.89
C VAL A 146 20.32 -13.49 12.15
N PRO A 147 20.38 -12.54 11.19
CA PRO A 147 21.17 -11.34 11.33
C PRO A 147 20.63 -10.38 12.41
N ASP A 148 21.51 -9.61 13.04
CA ASP A 148 21.16 -8.68 14.12
C ASP A 148 20.10 -7.65 13.70
N TRP A 149 20.14 -7.18 12.44
CA TRP A 149 19.14 -6.24 11.94
C TRP A 149 17.72 -6.84 11.91
N TYR A 150 17.61 -8.16 11.67
CA TYR A 150 16.33 -8.86 11.66
C TYR A 150 15.75 -8.96 13.08
N ILE A 151 16.59 -9.33 14.04
CA ILE A 151 16.25 -9.37 15.47
C ILE A 151 15.84 -7.98 15.95
N TRP A 152 16.62 -6.96 15.59
CA TRP A 152 16.31 -5.55 15.88
C TRP A 152 14.95 -5.13 15.32
N SER A 153 14.65 -5.50 14.08
CA SER A 153 13.36 -5.22 13.44
C SER A 153 12.20 -5.88 14.19
N CYS A 154 12.33 -7.17 14.55
CA CYS A 154 11.33 -7.88 15.35
C CYS A 154 11.03 -7.18 16.69
N LYS A 155 12.04 -6.64 17.35
CA LYS A 155 11.90 -5.98 18.67
C LYS A 155 11.15 -4.66 18.61
N LYS A 156 11.11 -3.99 17.46
CA LYS A 156 10.39 -2.72 17.25
C LYS A 156 8.90 -2.90 17.00
N ILE A 157 8.48 -4.04 16.48
CA ILE A 157 7.12 -4.28 16.03
C ILE A 157 6.14 -4.32 17.21
N SER A 158 5.05 -3.56 17.09
CA SER A 158 3.97 -3.55 18.09
C SER A 158 2.71 -4.29 17.62
N TYR A 159 2.47 -4.31 16.30
CA TYR A 159 1.38 -5.06 15.71
C TYR A 159 1.69 -5.42 14.26
N MET A 160 1.35 -6.63 13.84
CA MET A 160 1.53 -7.09 12.46
C MET A 160 0.26 -7.63 11.84
N PHE A 161 0.18 -7.38 10.54
CA PHE A 161 -0.92 -7.77 9.67
C PHE A 161 -0.69 -9.15 9.04
N PRO A 162 -1.73 -9.99 8.86
CA PRO A 162 -1.58 -11.29 8.22
C PRO A 162 -1.46 -11.16 6.69
N LYS A 163 -0.58 -11.95 6.08
CA LYS A 163 -0.31 -11.90 4.64
C LYS A 163 -1.53 -12.26 3.79
N ALA A 164 -2.30 -13.26 4.19
CA ALA A 164 -3.49 -13.68 3.47
C ALA A 164 -4.54 -12.57 3.37
N HIS A 165 -4.72 -11.80 4.45
CA HIS A 165 -5.62 -10.64 4.45
C HIS A 165 -5.11 -9.53 3.54
N ALA A 166 -3.82 -9.19 3.64
CA ALA A 166 -3.18 -8.22 2.75
C ALA A 166 -3.33 -8.64 1.28
N ALA A 167 -3.10 -9.91 0.95
CA ALA A 167 -3.22 -10.44 -0.40
C ALA A 167 -4.65 -10.26 -0.96
N ALA A 168 -5.68 -10.56 -0.18
CA ALA A 168 -7.07 -10.42 -0.62
C ALA A 168 -7.42 -8.97 -0.99
N TYR A 169 -7.06 -8.01 -0.14
CA TYR A 169 -7.31 -6.58 -0.39
C TYR A 169 -6.47 -6.03 -1.54
N VAL A 170 -5.21 -6.45 -1.66
CA VAL A 170 -4.34 -6.00 -2.76
C VAL A 170 -4.80 -6.58 -4.10
N MET A 171 -5.26 -7.83 -4.16
CA MET A 171 -5.85 -8.38 -5.38
C MET A 171 -7.09 -7.60 -5.82
N MET A 172 -7.94 -7.17 -4.89
CA MET A 172 -9.06 -6.26 -5.17
C MET A 172 -8.55 -4.91 -5.71
N ALA A 173 -7.60 -4.30 -5.03
CA ALA A 173 -7.01 -3.02 -5.44
C ALA A 173 -6.36 -3.10 -6.82
N TRP A 174 -5.67 -4.19 -7.14
CA TRP A 174 -5.09 -4.46 -8.45
C TRP A 174 -6.13 -4.50 -9.56
N ARG A 175 -7.25 -5.18 -9.33
CA ARG A 175 -8.36 -5.24 -10.29
C ARG A 175 -8.99 -3.86 -10.51
N ILE A 176 -9.13 -3.07 -9.47
CA ILE A 176 -9.60 -1.68 -9.57
C ILE A 176 -8.59 -0.82 -10.33
N ALA A 177 -7.29 -0.98 -10.07
CA ALA A 177 -6.23 -0.31 -10.82
C ALA A 177 -6.24 -0.69 -12.31
N TRP A 178 -6.49 -1.94 -12.64
CA TRP A 178 -6.65 -2.40 -14.02
C TRP A 178 -7.80 -1.64 -14.72
N TYR A 179 -8.95 -1.46 -14.05
CA TYR A 179 -10.03 -0.64 -14.60
C TYR A 179 -9.62 0.82 -14.80
N LYS A 180 -8.89 1.39 -13.86
CA LYS A 180 -8.39 2.77 -13.98
C LYS A 180 -7.51 2.95 -15.21
N VAL A 181 -6.67 1.96 -15.53
CA VAL A 181 -5.77 1.97 -16.69
C VAL A 181 -6.49 1.72 -18.01
N TYR A 182 -7.38 0.72 -18.05
CA TYR A 182 -7.97 0.24 -19.32
C TYR A 182 -9.39 0.76 -19.59
N HIS A 183 -10.13 1.13 -18.54
CA HIS A 183 -11.50 1.61 -18.60
C HIS A 183 -11.71 2.83 -17.68
N PRO A 184 -10.93 3.91 -17.86
CA PRO A 184 -10.94 5.05 -16.94
C PRO A 184 -12.32 5.66 -16.74
N LEU A 185 -13.11 5.78 -17.81
CA LEU A 185 -14.47 6.32 -17.72
C LEU A 185 -15.35 5.50 -16.77
N ALA A 186 -15.30 4.16 -16.87
CA ALA A 186 -16.06 3.28 -16.00
C ALA A 186 -15.53 3.35 -14.54
N TYR A 187 -14.21 3.41 -14.38
CA TYR A 187 -13.59 3.57 -13.06
C TYR A 187 -14.06 4.86 -12.37
N TYR A 188 -13.95 6.01 -13.04
CA TYR A 188 -14.34 7.29 -12.44
C TYR A 188 -15.85 7.41 -12.24
N ALA A 189 -16.66 6.88 -13.16
CA ALA A 189 -18.11 6.83 -12.97
C ALA A 189 -18.48 6.04 -11.70
N ALA A 190 -17.86 4.89 -11.47
CA ALA A 190 -18.07 4.10 -10.25
C ALA A 190 -17.53 4.81 -8.99
N TYR A 191 -16.34 5.41 -9.08
CA TYR A 191 -15.74 6.14 -7.96
C TYR A 191 -16.64 7.27 -7.48
N PHE A 192 -17.04 8.18 -8.38
CA PHE A 192 -17.86 9.33 -8.01
C PHE A 192 -19.30 8.96 -7.64
N SER A 193 -19.84 7.84 -8.15
CA SER A 193 -21.18 7.38 -7.79
C SER A 193 -21.24 6.63 -6.45
N ILE A 194 -20.16 5.98 -6.03
CA ILE A 194 -20.18 5.04 -4.91
C ILE A 194 -19.19 5.43 -3.79
N ARG A 195 -18.00 5.91 -4.16
CA ARG A 195 -16.90 6.15 -3.20
C ARG A 195 -16.79 7.60 -2.74
N ALA A 196 -17.06 8.56 -3.61
CA ALA A 196 -17.02 9.97 -3.25
C ALA A 196 -18.08 10.27 -2.17
N LYS A 197 -17.69 11.05 -1.16
CA LYS A 197 -18.60 11.41 -0.05
C LYS A 197 -19.64 12.44 -0.48
N ALA A 198 -19.27 13.29 -1.42
CA ALA A 198 -20.16 14.27 -2.01
C ALA A 198 -19.77 14.49 -3.47
N PHE A 199 -20.74 14.53 -4.36
CA PHE A 199 -20.57 14.84 -5.78
C PHE A 199 -21.30 16.14 -6.10
N SER A 200 -20.60 17.10 -6.69
CA SER A 200 -21.17 18.34 -7.20
C SER A 200 -20.93 18.45 -8.70
N TYR A 201 -21.98 18.36 -9.48
CA TYR A 201 -21.89 18.55 -10.93
C TYR A 201 -21.32 19.93 -11.28
N GLU A 202 -21.76 20.97 -10.54
CA GLU A 202 -21.36 22.36 -10.78
C GLU A 202 -19.86 22.60 -10.50
N ASP A 203 -19.29 21.92 -9.52
CA ASP A 203 -17.87 22.06 -9.16
C ASP A 203 -16.97 21.09 -9.93
N MET A 204 -17.47 19.86 -10.24
CA MET A 204 -16.63 18.78 -10.76
C MET A 204 -16.74 18.57 -12.27
N CYS A 205 -17.84 19.02 -12.93
CA CYS A 205 -18.16 18.65 -14.32
C CYS A 205 -18.21 19.83 -15.30
N LEU A 206 -18.00 21.06 -14.85
CA LEU A 206 -18.09 22.26 -15.71
C LEU A 206 -16.74 22.72 -16.29
N GLY A 207 -15.73 21.85 -16.27
CA GLY A 207 -14.43 22.10 -16.88
C GLY A 207 -13.32 22.41 -15.88
N LYS A 208 -12.08 22.35 -16.39
CA LYS A 208 -10.87 22.45 -15.57
C LYS A 208 -10.75 23.80 -14.87
N GLU A 209 -11.06 24.90 -15.55
CA GLU A 209 -10.96 26.24 -14.96
C GLU A 209 -11.83 26.38 -13.71
N ARG A 210 -13.08 25.88 -13.79
CA ARG A 210 -13.98 25.90 -12.63
C ARG A 210 -13.47 25.04 -11.48
N LEU A 211 -12.93 23.88 -11.78
CA LEU A 211 -12.35 22.98 -10.82
C LEU A 211 -11.12 23.60 -10.14
N ASP A 212 -10.20 24.19 -10.91
CA ASP A 212 -8.99 24.84 -10.40
C ASP A 212 -9.34 26.04 -9.50
N GLU A 213 -10.35 26.85 -9.87
CA GLU A 213 -10.85 27.96 -9.04
C GLU A 213 -11.37 27.45 -7.70
N LYS A 214 -12.21 26.42 -7.71
CA LYS A 214 -12.77 25.83 -6.48
C LYS A 214 -11.70 25.20 -5.61
N MET A 215 -10.77 24.46 -6.18
CA MET A 215 -9.63 23.88 -5.46
C MET A 215 -8.75 24.96 -4.81
N SER A 216 -8.51 26.06 -5.51
CA SER A 216 -7.77 27.20 -4.94
C SER A 216 -8.47 27.79 -3.73
N ILE A 217 -9.79 27.95 -3.78
CA ILE A 217 -10.59 28.43 -2.64
C ILE A 217 -10.45 27.48 -1.46
N ILE A 218 -10.62 26.17 -1.68
CA ILE A 218 -10.53 25.16 -0.62
C ILE A 218 -9.14 25.13 0.02
N LYS A 219 -8.06 25.15 -0.78
CA LYS A 219 -6.68 25.17 -0.29
C LYS A 219 -6.35 26.40 0.56
N ASN A 220 -6.97 27.54 0.26
CA ASN A 220 -6.80 28.78 1.03
C ASN A 220 -7.75 28.89 2.23
N THR A 221 -8.68 27.96 2.39
CA THR A 221 -9.61 27.91 3.53
C THR A 221 -8.95 27.20 4.72
N PRO A 222 -9.04 27.72 5.95
CA PRO A 222 -8.55 27.04 7.13
C PRO A 222 -9.16 25.65 7.28
N LYS A 223 -8.36 24.63 7.61
CA LYS A 223 -8.81 23.21 7.64
C LYS A 223 -10.09 22.97 8.45
N HIS A 224 -10.30 23.71 9.53
CA HIS A 224 -11.50 23.58 10.39
C HIS A 224 -12.76 24.19 9.77
N GLU A 225 -12.63 24.98 8.71
CA GLU A 225 -13.72 25.61 7.97
C GLU A 225 -14.05 24.87 6.67
N VAL A 226 -13.18 23.97 6.21
CA VAL A 226 -13.41 23.19 5.00
C VAL A 226 -14.57 22.21 5.23
N LYS A 227 -15.59 22.28 4.40
CA LYS A 227 -16.74 21.36 4.45
C LYS A 227 -16.30 19.96 4.01
N ASN A 228 -16.87 18.92 4.64
CA ASN A 228 -16.60 17.53 4.24
C ASN A 228 -16.89 17.26 2.75
N ALA A 229 -17.88 17.95 2.16
CA ALA A 229 -18.20 17.86 0.74
C ALA A 229 -17.07 18.36 -0.17
N ASP A 230 -16.26 19.29 0.29
CA ASP A 230 -15.17 19.88 -0.49
C ASP A 230 -13.88 19.04 -0.43
N LEU A 231 -13.78 18.08 0.50
CA LEU A 231 -12.61 17.20 0.65
C LEU A 231 -12.47 16.17 -0.51
N ASP A 232 -13.56 15.86 -1.20
CA ASP A 232 -13.51 14.98 -2.37
C ASP A 232 -13.00 15.69 -3.64
N LEU A 233 -12.82 17.02 -3.59
CA LEU A 233 -12.24 17.84 -4.65
C LEU A 233 -10.72 17.98 -4.55
N LEU A 234 -10.16 17.79 -3.35
CA LEU A 234 -8.71 17.77 -3.11
C LEU A 234 -8.12 16.41 -3.38
#